data_887079d445d2db5f677a84b190a58dff
#
_entry.id   887079d445d2db5f677a84b190a58dff
#
_cell.length_a   1.000
_cell.length_b   1.000
_cell.length_c   1.000
_cell.angle_alpha   90.00
_cell.angle_beta   90.00
_cell.angle_gamma   90.00
#
_symmetry.space_group_name_H-M   'P 1'
#
loop_
_entity.id
_entity.type
_entity.pdbx_description
1 polymer ?
#
loop_
_entity_poly.entity_id
_entity_poly.type
_entity_poly.pdbx_seq_one_letter_code
_entity_poly.pdbx_strand_id
1 'polypeptide(L)'
;MKAKKKTICLMLVTALIVTMCALPVLASGTPINVYVNGQPAPTTNLLINDVTYMPARYLLELLGVQVEYKDGSVYINQANQVKGPVKISTLTENSNENHPDLINEFGLSMFIDTLDCNVLFDTGKLGNIPENAKKLGIDLKKTDCVVLSHAHYDHCGGVKTVVENVKPDDYTLYVGKSFFDNLQKYHYSPGGGPKLDFTDGHKGYTYIGTNFDKAYLDEHKVKIKYVDCDEVKLSKQISLFGNFKPGAVEKMNPAMQLKVGDKYIQDEFTEEIALTVDTNKGLIIVTGCSHTGILNIVETIKERTHKPIYAVLGGTHLIEADAARIQHTIDAFNEMDIEKIGLSHCTGTLAIDTIATQIPDKVFYNSTGTVIKVK
;
A
#
# COMPACT_ATOMS: atom_id res chain seq x y z
N MET A 1 10.32 8.16 -39.74
CA MET A 1 10.62 8.87 -38.49
C MET A 1 9.48 8.59 -37.49
N LYS A 2 9.68 7.71 -36.53
CA LYS A 2 8.67 7.34 -35.52
C LYS A 2 8.91 8.20 -34.26
N ALA A 3 7.95 9.06 -33.93
CA ALA A 3 7.99 9.85 -32.70
C ALA A 3 7.76 8.95 -31.49
N LYS A 4 8.73 8.88 -30.60
CA LYS A 4 8.62 8.23 -29.29
C LYS A 4 7.77 9.12 -28.37
N LYS A 5 6.57 8.67 -28.00
CA LYS A 5 5.81 9.27 -26.90
C LYS A 5 6.55 8.97 -25.60
N LYS A 6 7.13 10.00 -24.99
CA LYS A 6 7.63 9.94 -23.61
C LYS A 6 6.44 10.10 -22.66
N THR A 7 6.14 9.07 -21.92
CA THR A 7 5.25 9.13 -20.76
C THR A 7 5.98 9.92 -19.67
N ILE A 8 5.49 11.13 -19.40
CA ILE A 8 6.01 11.96 -18.31
C ILE A 8 5.28 11.50 -17.05
N CYS A 9 6.01 10.80 -16.18
CA CYS A 9 5.59 10.52 -14.81
C CYS A 9 5.57 11.86 -14.06
N LEU A 10 4.41 12.23 -13.52
CA LEU A 10 4.22 13.51 -12.82
C LEU A 10 4.86 13.37 -11.42
N MET A 11 6.15 13.68 -11.32
CA MET A 11 6.83 13.81 -10.03
C MET A 11 6.38 15.08 -9.33
N LEU A 12 6.15 14.93 -8.03
CA LEU A 12 5.80 15.92 -7.03
C LEU A 12 6.47 17.26 -7.17
N VAL A 13 5.69 18.27 -6.91
CA VAL A 13 6.13 19.65 -6.67
C VAL A 13 6.85 19.70 -5.33
N THR A 14 8.16 19.67 -5.34
CA THR A 14 8.99 20.13 -4.22
C THR A 14 8.81 21.63 -4.07
N ALA A 15 8.54 22.06 -2.85
CA ALA A 15 8.31 23.46 -2.49
C ALA A 15 9.45 24.36 -2.99
N LEU A 16 9.16 25.21 -3.96
CA LEU A 16 10.03 26.30 -4.35
C LEU A 16 9.64 27.51 -3.50
N ILE A 17 10.43 27.79 -2.44
CA ILE A 17 10.33 29.05 -1.69
C ILE A 17 10.84 30.18 -2.60
N VAL A 18 9.90 30.90 -3.20
CA VAL A 18 10.23 32.16 -3.92
C VAL A 18 10.11 33.30 -2.94
N THR A 19 11.23 33.78 -2.46
CA THR A 19 11.33 35.08 -1.75
C THR A 19 11.13 36.17 -2.79
N MET A 20 9.92 36.72 -2.91
CA MET A 20 9.64 37.90 -3.72
C MET A 20 9.90 39.14 -2.90
N CYS A 21 11.06 39.79 -3.12
CA CYS A 21 11.20 41.22 -2.84
C CYS A 21 10.32 41.97 -3.84
N ALA A 22 9.35 42.71 -3.32
CA ALA A 22 8.45 43.51 -4.13
C ALA A 22 9.18 44.77 -4.64
N LEU A 23 9.66 44.70 -5.88
CA LEU A 23 9.82 45.85 -6.73
C LEU A 23 8.88 45.67 -7.92
N PRO A 24 8.16 46.73 -8.37
CA PRO A 24 7.36 46.61 -9.58
C PRO A 24 8.30 46.57 -10.79
N VAL A 25 8.75 45.38 -11.13
CA VAL A 25 9.34 45.15 -12.44
C VAL A 25 8.19 45.09 -13.43
N LEU A 26 8.06 46.15 -14.23
CA LEU A 26 7.27 46.10 -15.46
C LEU A 26 7.97 45.08 -16.37
N ALA A 27 7.59 43.83 -16.25
CA ALA A 27 8.04 42.76 -17.12
C ALA A 27 7.49 43.03 -18.53
N SER A 28 8.35 43.51 -19.43
CA SER A 28 8.04 43.62 -20.85
C SER A 28 8.13 42.23 -21.49
N GLY A 29 7.04 41.54 -21.52
CA GLY A 29 6.90 40.27 -22.24
C GLY A 29 5.89 40.37 -23.36
N THR A 30 5.96 39.47 -24.34
CA THR A 30 4.96 39.36 -25.39
C THR A 30 3.72 38.63 -24.84
N PRO A 31 2.53 39.25 -24.90
CA PRO A 31 1.29 38.55 -24.53
C PRO A 31 1.08 37.31 -25.40
N ILE A 32 0.76 36.19 -24.77
CA ILE A 32 0.45 34.94 -25.48
C ILE A 32 -0.87 34.35 -24.99
N ASN A 33 -1.55 33.61 -25.87
CA ASN A 33 -2.72 32.84 -25.51
C ASN A 33 -2.27 31.44 -25.05
N VAL A 34 -2.70 31.06 -23.85
CA VAL A 34 -2.51 29.71 -23.32
C VAL A 34 -3.87 29.00 -23.30
N TYR A 35 -3.89 27.77 -23.77
CA TYR A 35 -5.09 26.93 -23.78
C TYR A 35 -4.90 25.75 -22.80
N VAL A 36 -5.91 25.51 -21.96
CA VAL A 36 -5.94 24.37 -21.05
C VAL A 36 -7.13 23.49 -21.43
N ASN A 37 -6.88 22.24 -21.77
CA ASN A 37 -7.91 21.31 -22.28
C ASN A 37 -8.72 21.90 -23.47
N GLY A 38 -8.05 22.65 -24.36
CA GLY A 38 -8.67 23.26 -25.53
C GLY A 38 -9.45 24.55 -25.26
N GLN A 39 -9.52 25.02 -24.01
CA GLN A 39 -10.16 26.29 -23.64
C GLN A 39 -9.11 27.37 -23.36
N PRO A 40 -9.34 28.63 -23.79
CA PRO A 40 -8.38 29.71 -23.51
C PRO A 40 -8.32 29.99 -22.00
N ALA A 41 -7.11 30.11 -21.46
CA ALA A 41 -6.91 30.52 -20.09
C ALA A 41 -7.34 31.97 -19.90
N PRO A 42 -8.23 32.30 -18.95
CA PRO A 42 -8.75 33.67 -18.75
C PRO A 42 -7.78 34.56 -17.98
N THR A 43 -6.50 34.51 -18.32
CA THR A 43 -5.43 35.24 -17.62
C THR A 43 -4.48 35.88 -18.62
N THR A 44 -3.82 36.96 -18.21
CA THR A 44 -2.74 37.57 -19.00
C THR A 44 -1.48 36.72 -18.83
N ASN A 45 -1.06 36.08 -19.91
CA ASN A 45 0.15 35.25 -19.96
C ASN A 45 1.21 35.98 -20.77
N LEU A 46 2.46 35.86 -20.38
CA LEU A 46 3.60 36.56 -21.04
C LEU A 46 4.66 35.54 -21.45
N LEU A 47 5.26 35.77 -22.60
CA LEU A 47 6.48 35.09 -23.06
C LEU A 47 7.66 36.01 -22.86
N ILE A 48 8.63 35.60 -22.04
CA ILE A 48 9.84 36.37 -21.74
C ILE A 48 11.02 35.40 -21.89
N ASN A 49 11.95 35.68 -22.80
CA ASN A 49 13.15 34.84 -23.06
C ASN A 49 12.78 33.36 -23.25
N ASP A 50 11.78 33.08 -24.09
CA ASP A 50 11.25 31.75 -24.38
C ASP A 50 10.64 30.99 -23.17
N VAL A 51 10.39 31.71 -22.06
CA VAL A 51 9.71 31.18 -20.87
C VAL A 51 8.32 31.76 -20.77
N THR A 52 7.32 30.88 -20.64
CA THR A 52 5.92 31.27 -20.44
C THR A 52 5.66 31.60 -18.97
N TYR A 53 5.24 32.82 -18.70
CA TYR A 53 4.78 33.24 -17.36
C TYR A 53 3.26 33.24 -17.32
N MET A 54 2.71 32.56 -16.32
CA MET A 54 1.28 32.47 -16.07
C MET A 54 1.01 32.76 -14.58
N PRO A 55 -0.11 33.41 -14.22
CA PRO A 55 -0.48 33.60 -12.83
C PRO A 55 -0.55 32.28 -12.09
N ALA A 56 0.27 32.10 -11.06
CA ALA A 56 0.36 30.85 -10.30
C ALA A 56 -0.98 30.45 -9.67
N ARG A 57 -1.80 31.43 -9.24
CA ARG A 57 -3.15 31.19 -8.71
C ARG A 57 -4.00 30.38 -9.68
N TYR A 58 -4.06 30.83 -10.95
CA TYR A 58 -4.88 30.13 -11.96
C TYR A 58 -4.45 28.68 -12.18
N LEU A 59 -3.13 28.43 -12.27
CA LEU A 59 -2.60 27.06 -12.41
C LEU A 59 -2.91 26.20 -11.20
N LEU A 60 -2.78 26.76 -10.01
CA LEU A 60 -3.03 26.03 -8.75
C LEU A 60 -4.50 25.73 -8.56
N GLU A 61 -5.40 26.68 -8.89
CA GLU A 61 -6.85 26.47 -8.83
C GLU A 61 -7.35 25.43 -9.84
N LEU A 62 -6.75 25.37 -11.05
CA LEU A 62 -7.00 24.29 -12.01
C LEU A 62 -6.62 22.90 -11.49
N LEU A 63 -5.63 22.84 -10.61
CA LEU A 63 -5.20 21.61 -9.94
C LEU A 63 -6.00 21.33 -8.65
N GLY A 64 -7.06 22.12 -8.37
CA GLY A 64 -7.87 21.97 -7.16
C GLY A 64 -7.18 22.50 -5.89
N VAL A 65 -6.18 23.37 -6.04
CA VAL A 65 -5.42 23.96 -4.93
C VAL A 65 -5.98 25.33 -4.61
N GLN A 66 -6.33 25.60 -3.35
CA GLN A 66 -6.76 26.93 -2.90
C GLN A 66 -5.57 27.84 -2.68
N VAL A 67 -5.65 29.07 -3.19
CA VAL A 67 -4.62 30.10 -3.03
C VAL A 67 -5.21 31.27 -2.28
N GLU A 68 -4.74 31.49 -1.06
CA GLU A 68 -5.13 32.62 -0.22
C GLU A 68 -3.98 33.62 -0.08
N TYR A 69 -4.26 34.90 -0.19
CA TYR A 69 -3.32 35.97 0.10
C TYR A 69 -3.73 36.65 1.40
N LYS A 70 -2.87 36.55 2.43
CA LYS A 70 -3.12 37.13 3.74
C LYS A 70 -1.83 37.63 4.36
N ASP A 71 -1.87 38.82 4.97
CA ASP A 71 -0.76 39.43 5.71
C ASP A 71 0.55 39.50 4.90
N GLY A 72 0.47 39.84 3.59
CA GLY A 72 1.62 39.91 2.72
C GLY A 72 2.20 38.59 2.26
N SER A 73 1.56 37.49 2.57
CA SER A 73 2.00 36.13 2.24
C SER A 73 0.96 35.37 1.38
N VAL A 74 1.45 34.52 0.49
CA VAL A 74 0.60 33.61 -0.29
C VAL A 74 0.54 32.26 0.41
N TYR A 75 -0.66 31.85 0.79
CA TYR A 75 -0.93 30.53 1.33
C TYR A 75 -1.47 29.64 0.21
N ILE A 76 -0.79 28.53 -0.04
CA ILE A 76 -1.16 27.54 -1.03
C ILE A 76 -1.67 26.34 -0.24
N ASN A 77 -3.00 26.22 -0.15
CA ASN A 77 -3.65 25.12 0.53
C ASN A 77 -4.21 24.19 -0.54
N GLN A 78 -3.77 22.94 -0.57
CA GLN A 78 -4.51 21.94 -1.31
C GLN A 78 -5.95 21.98 -0.79
N ALA A 79 -6.92 22.23 -1.69
CA ALA A 79 -8.33 22.13 -1.28
C ALA A 79 -8.47 20.81 -0.54
N ASN A 80 -8.90 20.86 0.72
CA ASN A 80 -9.29 19.67 1.45
C ASN A 80 -10.45 19.06 0.64
N GLN A 81 -10.11 18.20 -0.32
CA GLN A 81 -11.12 17.37 -0.94
C GLN A 81 -11.70 16.56 0.22
N VAL A 82 -12.96 16.82 0.53
CA VAL A 82 -13.68 16.01 1.53
C VAL A 82 -13.54 14.57 1.08
N LYS A 83 -12.74 13.83 1.81
CA LYS A 83 -12.46 12.44 1.50
C LYS A 83 -13.70 11.65 1.85
N GLY A 84 -14.07 10.74 0.97
CA GLY A 84 -15.23 9.88 1.18
C GLY A 84 -15.04 8.94 2.37
N PRO A 85 -16.13 8.36 2.88
CA PRO A 85 -16.04 7.34 3.92
C PRO A 85 -15.24 6.13 3.43
N VAL A 86 -14.50 5.54 4.32
CA VAL A 86 -13.69 4.34 4.11
C VAL A 86 -14.17 3.24 5.03
N LYS A 87 -14.34 2.03 4.49
CA LYS A 87 -14.60 0.82 5.26
C LYS A 87 -13.56 -0.22 4.89
N ILE A 88 -12.80 -0.71 5.87
CA ILE A 88 -11.85 -1.81 5.70
C ILE A 88 -12.35 -2.99 6.51
N SER A 89 -12.52 -4.14 5.86
CA SER A 89 -13.03 -5.37 6.48
C SER A 89 -12.00 -6.48 6.31
N THR A 90 -11.55 -7.08 7.40
CA THR A 90 -10.66 -8.25 7.36
C THR A 90 -11.50 -9.48 7.04
N LEU A 91 -11.33 -10.00 5.83
CA LEU A 91 -12.11 -11.13 5.33
C LEU A 91 -11.61 -12.45 5.89
N THR A 92 -10.30 -12.61 6.04
CA THR A 92 -9.68 -13.77 6.66
C THR A 92 -8.36 -13.40 7.34
N GLU A 93 -8.09 -14.06 8.43
CA GLU A 93 -6.89 -13.93 9.27
C GLU A 93 -6.75 -15.21 10.12
N ASN A 94 -5.68 -15.36 10.90
CA ASN A 94 -5.38 -16.56 11.67
C ASN A 94 -6.41 -16.86 12.77
N SER A 95 -7.13 -15.85 13.26
CA SER A 95 -8.12 -15.97 14.31
C SER A 95 -9.48 -15.39 13.91
N ASN A 96 -10.54 -16.00 14.41
CA ASN A 96 -11.93 -15.50 14.30
C ASN A 96 -12.58 -15.33 15.69
N GLU A 97 -11.80 -15.11 16.73
CA GLU A 97 -12.25 -15.12 18.12
C GLU A 97 -13.43 -14.18 18.40
N ASN A 98 -13.46 -13.00 17.72
CA ASN A 98 -14.55 -12.02 17.85
C ASN A 98 -15.72 -12.30 16.89
N HIS A 99 -15.56 -13.22 15.95
CA HIS A 99 -16.54 -13.59 14.91
C HIS A 99 -16.49 -15.09 14.64
N PRO A 100 -16.91 -15.95 15.62
CA PRO A 100 -16.74 -17.39 15.54
C PRO A 100 -17.57 -18.06 14.44
N ASP A 101 -18.49 -17.34 13.83
CA ASP A 101 -19.26 -17.76 12.65
C ASP A 101 -18.50 -17.59 11.33
N LEU A 102 -17.38 -16.87 11.34
CA LEU A 102 -16.52 -16.71 10.17
C LEU A 102 -15.41 -17.78 10.13
N ILE A 103 -14.86 -18.01 8.95
CA ILE A 103 -13.79 -18.98 8.74
C ILE A 103 -12.46 -18.27 8.86
N ASN A 104 -11.62 -18.70 9.78
CA ASN A 104 -10.23 -18.26 9.87
C ASN A 104 -9.30 -19.24 9.15
N GLU A 105 -8.15 -18.76 8.74
CA GLU A 105 -7.07 -19.56 8.16
C GLU A 105 -5.73 -18.85 8.39
N PHE A 106 -4.63 -19.59 8.35
CA PHE A 106 -3.31 -18.97 8.32
C PHE A 106 -3.14 -18.22 6.99
N GLY A 107 -3.34 -16.92 7.00
CA GLY A 107 -3.33 -16.07 5.81
C GLY A 107 -4.03 -14.76 6.06
N LEU A 108 -3.95 -13.84 5.12
CA LEU A 108 -4.54 -12.52 5.22
C LEU A 108 -5.31 -12.13 3.96
N SER A 109 -6.49 -11.57 4.15
CA SER A 109 -7.25 -10.87 3.10
C SER A 109 -8.08 -9.75 3.71
N MET A 110 -8.04 -8.57 3.10
CA MET A 110 -8.84 -7.42 3.49
C MET A 110 -9.61 -6.85 2.31
N PHE A 111 -10.82 -6.37 2.56
CA PHE A 111 -11.62 -5.66 1.57
C PHE A 111 -11.72 -4.19 1.94
N ILE A 112 -11.24 -3.33 1.05
CA ILE A 112 -11.23 -1.87 1.21
C ILE A 112 -12.33 -1.31 0.32
N ASP A 113 -13.32 -0.67 0.94
CA ASP A 113 -14.49 -0.08 0.29
C ASP A 113 -14.43 1.44 0.45
N THR A 114 -14.34 2.14 -0.68
CA THR A 114 -14.41 3.60 -0.78
C THR A 114 -15.48 4.01 -1.79
N LEU A 115 -15.75 5.31 -1.92
CA LEU A 115 -16.80 5.77 -2.86
C LEU A 115 -16.46 5.52 -4.33
N ASP A 116 -15.17 5.44 -4.67
CA ASP A 116 -14.71 5.41 -6.06
C ASP A 116 -13.81 4.22 -6.41
N CYS A 117 -13.54 3.32 -5.47
CA CYS A 117 -12.76 2.11 -5.73
C CYS A 117 -12.93 1.07 -4.62
N ASN A 118 -13.19 -0.17 -4.99
CA ASN A 118 -13.23 -1.34 -4.13
C ASN A 118 -12.00 -2.21 -4.37
N VAL A 119 -11.21 -2.44 -3.33
CA VAL A 119 -9.98 -3.23 -3.44
C VAL A 119 -10.08 -4.49 -2.60
N LEU A 120 -9.80 -5.63 -3.21
CA LEU A 120 -9.47 -6.86 -2.52
C LEU A 120 -7.95 -6.91 -2.36
N PHE A 121 -7.46 -6.71 -1.14
CA PHE A 121 -6.04 -6.75 -0.78
C PHE A 121 -5.72 -8.11 -0.19
N ASP A 122 -4.88 -8.88 -0.89
CA ASP A 122 -4.58 -10.29 -0.66
C ASP A 122 -5.82 -11.21 -0.70
N THR A 123 -5.60 -12.51 -0.76
CA THR A 123 -6.66 -13.49 -1.01
C THR A 123 -6.70 -14.65 -0.02
N GLY A 124 -5.87 -14.57 1.04
CA GLY A 124 -5.71 -15.67 1.99
C GLY A 124 -5.04 -16.91 1.41
N LYS A 125 -5.11 -18.01 2.14
CA LYS A 125 -4.45 -19.29 1.82
C LYS A 125 -5.36 -20.27 1.07
N LEU A 126 -6.60 -20.46 1.56
CA LEU A 126 -7.48 -21.54 1.14
C LEU A 126 -8.61 -21.10 0.21
N GLY A 127 -8.77 -19.80 -0.02
CA GLY A 127 -9.85 -19.27 -0.87
C GLY A 127 -11.23 -19.23 -0.20
N ASN A 128 -11.30 -19.17 1.12
CA ASN A 128 -12.55 -19.11 1.90
C ASN A 128 -13.18 -17.71 1.95
N ILE A 129 -12.52 -16.72 1.34
CA ILE A 129 -12.95 -15.31 1.37
C ILE A 129 -14.39 -15.06 0.86
N PRO A 130 -14.95 -15.80 -0.14
CA PRO A 130 -16.33 -15.57 -0.60
C PRO A 130 -17.38 -15.87 0.48
N GLU A 131 -17.15 -16.88 1.31
CA GLU A 131 -18.08 -17.24 2.39
C GLU A 131 -18.10 -16.15 3.46
N ASN A 132 -16.94 -15.70 3.89
CA ASN A 132 -16.80 -14.62 4.87
C ASN A 132 -17.33 -13.29 4.33
N ALA A 133 -17.01 -12.93 3.09
CA ALA A 133 -17.52 -11.73 2.43
C ALA A 133 -19.06 -11.72 2.42
N LYS A 134 -19.70 -12.87 2.06
CA LYS A 134 -21.17 -13.01 2.08
C LYS A 134 -21.74 -12.77 3.47
N LYS A 135 -21.15 -13.34 4.53
CA LYS A 135 -21.59 -13.14 5.91
C LYS A 135 -21.41 -11.71 6.39
N LEU A 136 -20.36 -11.01 5.93
CA LEU A 136 -20.08 -9.60 6.21
C LEU A 136 -20.89 -8.63 5.34
N GLY A 137 -21.73 -9.15 4.42
CA GLY A 137 -22.52 -8.32 3.51
C GLY A 137 -21.70 -7.64 2.42
N ILE A 138 -20.56 -8.22 2.05
CA ILE A 138 -19.64 -7.69 1.03
C ILE A 138 -19.85 -8.46 -0.28
N ASP A 139 -20.11 -7.72 -1.35
CA ASP A 139 -20.24 -8.26 -2.70
C ASP A 139 -18.88 -8.18 -3.43
N LEU A 140 -18.15 -9.27 -3.46
CA LEU A 140 -16.85 -9.36 -4.11
C LEU A 140 -16.89 -9.19 -5.64
N LYS A 141 -18.06 -9.28 -6.27
CA LYS A 141 -18.21 -8.99 -7.72
C LYS A 141 -17.96 -7.52 -8.04
N LYS A 142 -18.12 -6.64 -7.04
CA LYS A 142 -17.85 -5.20 -7.16
C LYS A 142 -16.39 -4.83 -6.94
N THR A 143 -15.48 -5.80 -6.91
CA THR A 143 -14.05 -5.54 -6.79
C THR A 143 -13.53 -4.90 -8.07
N ASP A 144 -12.98 -3.69 -7.97
CA ASP A 144 -12.33 -2.97 -9.09
C ASP A 144 -10.87 -3.38 -9.24
N CYS A 145 -10.21 -3.62 -8.11
CA CYS A 145 -8.81 -3.98 -8.05
C CYS A 145 -8.58 -5.17 -7.10
N VAL A 146 -7.81 -6.15 -7.55
CA VAL A 146 -7.20 -7.16 -6.69
C VAL A 146 -5.73 -6.80 -6.54
N VAL A 147 -5.23 -6.73 -5.33
CA VAL A 147 -3.84 -6.37 -5.02
C VAL A 147 -3.21 -7.52 -4.27
N LEU A 148 -2.08 -8.03 -4.75
CA LEU A 148 -1.29 -9.03 -4.03
C LEU A 148 -0.04 -8.36 -3.48
N SER A 149 0.10 -8.37 -2.16
CA SER A 149 1.17 -7.69 -1.45
C SER A 149 2.55 -8.25 -1.77
N HIS A 150 2.66 -9.59 -1.87
CA HIS A 150 3.88 -10.33 -2.20
C HIS A 150 3.53 -11.77 -2.60
N ALA A 151 4.53 -12.55 -3.04
CA ALA A 151 4.30 -13.84 -3.70
C ALA A 151 4.36 -15.04 -2.72
N HIS A 152 3.66 -14.99 -1.58
CA HIS A 152 3.52 -16.12 -0.67
C HIS A 152 2.11 -16.74 -0.71
N TYR A 153 2.06 -18.05 -0.42
CA TYR A 153 0.85 -18.91 -0.50
C TYR A 153 -0.30 -18.44 0.38
N ASP A 154 0.00 -17.86 1.53
CA ASP A 154 -0.95 -17.42 2.56
C ASP A 154 -1.56 -16.03 2.28
N HIS A 155 -1.07 -15.36 1.24
CA HIS A 155 -1.63 -14.12 0.67
C HIS A 155 -2.23 -14.33 -0.72
N CYS A 156 -1.73 -15.33 -1.45
CA CYS A 156 -2.05 -15.56 -2.84
C CYS A 156 -2.86 -16.84 -3.08
N GLY A 157 -3.05 -17.68 -2.06
CA GLY A 157 -3.66 -19.01 -2.22
C GLY A 157 -5.08 -18.98 -2.76
N GLY A 158 -5.85 -17.92 -2.44
CA GLY A 158 -7.21 -17.71 -2.91
C GLY A 158 -7.35 -17.12 -4.30
N VAL A 159 -6.25 -16.81 -5.02
CA VAL A 159 -6.31 -16.19 -6.37
C VAL A 159 -7.14 -17.02 -7.33
N LYS A 160 -7.00 -18.36 -7.32
CA LYS A 160 -7.80 -19.23 -8.18
C LYS A 160 -9.30 -19.14 -7.86
N THR A 161 -9.67 -19.02 -6.59
CA THR A 161 -11.06 -18.78 -6.17
C THR A 161 -11.59 -17.45 -6.72
N VAL A 162 -10.78 -16.38 -6.70
CA VAL A 162 -11.17 -15.08 -7.27
C VAL A 162 -11.39 -15.21 -8.77
N VAL A 163 -10.44 -15.80 -9.49
CA VAL A 163 -10.47 -15.95 -10.96
C VAL A 163 -11.61 -16.84 -11.43
N GLU A 164 -11.84 -17.99 -10.77
CA GLU A 164 -12.74 -19.02 -11.27
C GLU A 164 -14.15 -18.93 -10.67
N ASN A 165 -14.30 -18.51 -9.42
CA ASN A 165 -15.56 -18.56 -8.68
C ASN A 165 -16.16 -17.17 -8.44
N VAL A 166 -15.38 -16.21 -7.95
CA VAL A 166 -15.88 -14.84 -7.69
C VAL A 166 -16.12 -14.10 -9.00
N LYS A 167 -15.14 -14.12 -9.90
CA LYS A 167 -15.20 -13.47 -11.22
C LYS A 167 -15.72 -12.03 -11.12
N PRO A 168 -14.95 -11.13 -10.47
CA PRO A 168 -15.36 -9.73 -10.43
C PRO A 168 -15.53 -9.18 -11.85
N ASP A 169 -16.41 -8.19 -11.99
CA ASP A 169 -16.73 -7.58 -13.28
C ASP A 169 -15.57 -6.78 -13.82
N ASP A 170 -14.82 -6.73 -14.67
CA ASP A 170 -13.72 -5.87 -15.19
C ASP A 170 -12.71 -5.39 -14.12
N TYR A 171 -12.22 -6.30 -13.29
CA TYR A 171 -11.15 -5.98 -12.33
C TYR A 171 -9.74 -5.98 -12.94
N THR A 172 -8.81 -5.32 -12.24
CA THR A 172 -7.38 -5.38 -12.56
C THR A 172 -6.61 -5.99 -11.38
N LEU A 173 -5.75 -6.97 -11.67
CA LEU A 173 -4.81 -7.53 -10.69
C LEU A 173 -3.54 -6.67 -10.66
N TYR A 174 -3.20 -6.13 -9.48
CA TYR A 174 -1.98 -5.39 -9.25
C TYR A 174 -0.99 -6.23 -8.44
N VAL A 175 0.25 -6.26 -8.90
CA VAL A 175 1.38 -6.95 -8.26
C VAL A 175 2.63 -6.09 -8.36
N GLY A 176 3.59 -6.29 -7.47
CA GLY A 176 4.89 -5.63 -7.60
C GLY A 176 5.65 -6.06 -8.85
N LYS A 177 6.56 -5.24 -9.31
CA LYS A 177 7.27 -5.39 -10.60
C LYS A 177 7.88 -6.76 -10.81
N SER A 178 8.54 -7.32 -9.80
CA SER A 178 9.28 -8.59 -9.86
C SER A 178 8.49 -9.80 -9.34
N PHE A 179 7.17 -9.67 -9.16
CA PHE A 179 6.32 -10.71 -8.56
C PHE A 179 6.48 -12.09 -9.24
N PHE A 180 6.61 -12.15 -10.57
CA PHE A 180 6.73 -13.39 -11.33
C PHE A 180 8.17 -13.73 -11.72
N ASP A 181 9.18 -12.95 -11.32
CA ASP A 181 10.57 -13.20 -11.71
C ASP A 181 11.11 -14.49 -11.09
N ASN A 182 10.75 -14.77 -9.83
CA ASN A 182 11.07 -16.03 -9.18
C ASN A 182 10.02 -16.40 -8.10
N LEU A 183 9.18 -17.38 -8.42
CA LEU A 183 8.17 -17.91 -7.50
C LEU A 183 8.69 -19.07 -6.63
N GLN A 184 9.97 -19.45 -6.73
CA GLN A 184 10.59 -20.48 -5.92
C GLN A 184 11.00 -19.93 -4.55
N LYS A 185 10.01 -19.59 -3.74
CA LYS A 185 10.15 -19.02 -2.41
C LYS A 185 10.10 -20.09 -1.34
N TYR A 186 11.02 -20.00 -0.39
CA TYR A 186 11.20 -21.00 0.66
C TYR A 186 11.47 -20.34 2.02
N HIS A 187 10.98 -20.99 3.06
CA HIS A 187 11.41 -20.72 4.45
C HIS A 187 12.44 -21.77 4.88
N TYR A 188 13.56 -21.32 5.43
CA TYR A 188 14.57 -22.20 6.00
C TYR A 188 14.39 -22.33 7.51
N SER A 189 14.18 -23.56 8.01
CA SER A 189 14.20 -23.87 9.43
C SER A 189 15.55 -24.48 9.83
N PRO A 190 16.23 -23.94 10.84
CA PRO A 190 17.44 -24.59 11.40
C PRO A 190 17.14 -25.85 12.19
N GLY A 191 15.86 -26.10 12.49
CA GLY A 191 15.37 -27.18 13.34
C GLY A 191 15.28 -26.80 14.81
N GLY A 192 14.46 -27.54 15.58
CA GLY A 192 14.26 -27.32 17.01
C GLY A 192 13.39 -26.13 17.40
N GLY A 193 12.85 -25.42 16.43
CA GLY A 193 11.89 -24.32 16.62
C GLY A 193 10.44 -24.80 16.78
N PRO A 194 9.49 -23.88 17.02
CA PRO A 194 8.08 -24.20 17.10
C PRO A 194 7.56 -24.69 15.73
N LYS A 195 6.49 -25.47 15.77
CA LYS A 195 5.73 -25.80 14.58
C LYS A 195 4.87 -24.61 14.22
N LEU A 196 5.12 -24.02 13.05
CA LEU A 196 4.33 -22.94 12.45
C LEU A 196 3.71 -23.44 11.16
N ASP A 197 2.79 -22.67 10.57
CA ASP A 197 2.11 -23.09 9.33
C ASP A 197 3.10 -23.32 8.16
N PHE A 198 4.17 -22.54 8.14
CA PHE A 198 5.22 -22.57 7.11
C PHE A 198 6.47 -23.38 7.52
N THR A 199 6.43 -24.09 8.64
CA THR A 199 7.47 -25.03 9.07
C THR A 199 6.95 -26.03 10.09
N ASP A 200 7.37 -27.28 9.95
CA ASP A 200 7.04 -28.35 10.90
C ASP A 200 8.04 -28.44 12.09
N GLY A 201 8.96 -27.48 12.16
CA GLY A 201 10.02 -27.43 13.17
C GLY A 201 11.24 -28.33 12.88
N HIS A 202 11.25 -29.08 11.78
CA HIS A 202 12.40 -29.85 11.34
C HIS A 202 13.40 -28.95 10.59
N LYS A 203 14.65 -29.37 10.55
CA LYS A 203 15.68 -28.70 9.77
C LYS A 203 15.41 -28.89 8.27
N GLY A 204 15.31 -27.79 7.51
CA GLY A 204 15.16 -27.87 6.06
C GLY A 204 14.42 -26.66 5.47
N TYR A 205 14.10 -26.81 4.22
CA TYR A 205 13.41 -25.80 3.42
C TYR A 205 11.94 -26.20 3.19
N THR A 206 11.03 -25.32 3.51
CA THR A 206 9.60 -25.44 3.19
C THR A 206 9.24 -24.49 2.08
N TYR A 207 8.58 -24.98 1.02
CA TYR A 207 8.06 -24.12 -0.05
C TYR A 207 6.93 -23.26 0.46
N ILE A 208 7.03 -21.95 0.23
CA ILE A 208 6.07 -20.94 0.66
C ILE A 208 5.59 -20.04 -0.48
N GLY A 209 5.92 -20.37 -1.74
CA GLY A 209 5.51 -19.61 -2.91
C GLY A 209 4.04 -19.82 -3.30
N THR A 210 3.65 -19.21 -4.42
CA THR A 210 2.27 -19.24 -4.93
C THR A 210 1.88 -20.61 -5.51
N ASN A 211 0.58 -20.89 -5.58
CA ASN A 211 0.01 -22.07 -6.22
C ASN A 211 -0.42 -21.83 -7.69
N PHE A 212 -0.03 -20.69 -8.27
CA PHE A 212 -0.26 -20.29 -9.65
C PHE A 212 0.97 -19.53 -10.18
N ASP A 213 1.03 -19.37 -11.49
CA ASP A 213 2.04 -18.58 -12.19
C ASP A 213 1.37 -17.59 -13.17
N LYS A 214 2.22 -16.85 -13.90
CA LYS A 214 1.72 -15.90 -14.89
C LYS A 214 0.96 -16.58 -16.03
N ALA A 215 1.37 -17.79 -16.43
CA ALA A 215 0.72 -18.53 -17.53
C ALA A 215 -0.74 -18.87 -17.18
N TYR A 216 -1.00 -19.26 -15.92
CA TYR A 216 -2.37 -19.49 -15.43
C TYR A 216 -3.24 -18.22 -15.55
N LEU A 217 -2.71 -17.07 -15.17
CA LEU A 217 -3.45 -15.80 -15.25
C LEU A 217 -3.70 -15.35 -16.70
N ASP A 218 -2.72 -15.55 -17.58
CA ASP A 218 -2.82 -15.25 -19.02
C ASP A 218 -3.89 -16.16 -19.69
N GLU A 219 -3.95 -17.45 -19.35
CA GLU A 219 -4.97 -18.39 -19.82
C GLU A 219 -6.39 -17.93 -19.43
N HIS A 220 -6.55 -17.41 -18.21
CA HIS A 220 -7.82 -16.87 -17.72
C HIS A 220 -8.07 -15.41 -18.10
N LYS A 221 -7.18 -14.83 -18.94
CA LYS A 221 -7.29 -13.45 -19.44
C LYS A 221 -7.38 -12.39 -18.32
N VAL A 222 -6.72 -12.64 -17.19
CA VAL A 222 -6.65 -11.69 -16.09
C VAL A 222 -5.81 -10.48 -16.50
N LYS A 223 -6.37 -9.30 -16.34
CA LYS A 223 -5.66 -8.04 -16.64
C LYS A 223 -4.69 -7.73 -15.50
N ILE A 224 -3.39 -7.82 -15.78
CA ILE A 224 -2.33 -7.58 -14.81
C ILE A 224 -1.72 -6.19 -15.02
N LYS A 225 -1.50 -5.47 -13.93
CA LYS A 225 -0.68 -4.24 -13.88
C LYS A 225 0.41 -4.39 -12.83
N TYR A 226 1.60 -3.91 -13.18
CA TYR A 226 2.75 -3.94 -12.32
C TYR A 226 2.96 -2.60 -11.61
N VAL A 227 3.24 -2.66 -10.32
CA VAL A 227 3.73 -1.53 -9.54
C VAL A 227 5.25 -1.49 -9.73
N ASP A 228 5.71 -0.66 -10.66
CA ASP A 228 7.12 -0.53 -11.09
C ASP A 228 7.73 0.82 -10.72
N CYS A 229 7.01 1.61 -9.93
CA CYS A 229 7.41 2.92 -9.44
C CYS A 229 7.07 3.07 -7.95
N ASP A 230 7.49 4.18 -7.37
CA ASP A 230 7.36 4.43 -5.93
C ASP A 230 5.91 4.53 -5.47
N GLU A 231 5.01 5.06 -6.32
CA GLU A 231 3.58 5.20 -6.06
C GLU A 231 2.76 5.00 -7.34
N VAL A 232 1.69 4.21 -7.24
CA VAL A 232 0.64 4.05 -8.26
C VAL A 232 -0.70 4.42 -7.65
N LYS A 233 -1.38 5.43 -8.19
CA LYS A 233 -2.73 5.79 -7.75
C LYS A 233 -3.78 4.87 -8.38
N LEU A 234 -4.59 4.24 -7.54
CA LEU A 234 -5.76 3.47 -7.95
C LEU A 234 -7.01 4.35 -8.04
N SER A 235 -7.17 5.25 -7.08
CA SER A 235 -8.30 6.20 -7.03
C SER A 235 -7.86 7.54 -6.41
N LYS A 236 -8.81 8.41 -6.08
CA LYS A 236 -8.52 9.67 -5.38
C LYS A 236 -7.97 9.45 -3.97
N GLN A 237 -8.38 8.35 -3.31
CA GLN A 237 -8.02 8.06 -1.94
C GLN A 237 -7.05 6.88 -1.81
N ILE A 238 -6.91 6.01 -2.82
CA ILE A 238 -6.13 4.78 -2.72
C ILE A 238 -4.90 4.86 -3.60
N SER A 239 -3.74 4.56 -3.00
CA SER A 239 -2.45 4.40 -3.70
C SER A 239 -1.76 3.11 -3.29
N LEU A 240 -0.99 2.54 -4.22
CA LEU A 240 -0.05 1.45 -3.96
C LEU A 240 1.37 2.01 -3.90
N PHE A 241 2.16 1.51 -2.96
CA PHE A 241 3.56 1.85 -2.78
C PHE A 241 4.42 0.61 -2.98
N GLY A 242 5.54 0.78 -3.64
CA GLY A 242 6.57 -0.25 -3.85
C GLY A 242 7.97 0.33 -3.70
N ASN A 243 8.98 -0.41 -4.18
CA ASN A 243 10.39 0.01 -4.14
C ASN A 243 10.83 0.39 -2.72
N PHE A 244 10.44 -0.39 -1.73
CA PHE A 244 10.93 -0.25 -0.37
C PHE A 244 12.42 -0.61 -0.32
N LYS A 245 13.16 0.00 0.62
CA LYS A 245 14.59 -0.26 0.83
C LYS A 245 14.72 -1.23 2.00
N PRO A 246 14.86 -2.54 1.77
CA PRO A 246 14.96 -3.50 2.84
C PRO A 246 16.22 -3.25 3.69
N GLY A 247 16.10 -3.46 4.99
CA GLY A 247 17.22 -3.32 5.92
C GLY A 247 17.66 -1.90 6.24
N ALA A 248 16.95 -0.86 5.77
CA ALA A 248 17.32 0.54 6.03
C ALA A 248 17.13 0.93 7.50
N VAL A 249 16.02 0.53 8.12
CA VAL A 249 15.67 0.80 9.53
C VAL A 249 15.71 -0.48 10.35
N GLU A 250 15.20 -1.57 9.82
CA GLU A 250 15.20 -2.89 10.45
C GLU A 250 15.67 -3.98 9.49
N LYS A 251 16.25 -5.06 10.02
CA LYS A 251 16.75 -6.19 9.22
C LYS A 251 15.61 -7.10 8.80
N MET A 252 15.73 -7.65 7.60
CA MET A 252 14.83 -8.69 7.11
C MET A 252 15.09 -10.04 7.80
N ASN A 253 14.08 -10.92 7.75
CA ASN A 253 14.23 -12.29 8.25
C ASN A 253 15.12 -13.13 7.30
N PRO A 254 16.31 -13.61 7.75
CA PRO A 254 17.20 -14.38 6.90
C PRO A 254 16.69 -15.78 6.54
N ALA A 255 15.64 -16.25 7.22
CA ALA A 255 15.01 -17.54 6.91
C ALA A 255 14.21 -17.52 5.58
N MET A 256 13.84 -16.33 5.10
CA MET A 256 13.12 -16.16 3.82
C MET A 256 14.10 -16.19 2.66
N GLN A 257 13.95 -17.18 1.76
CA GLN A 257 14.93 -17.46 0.71
C GLN A 257 14.29 -17.76 -0.64
N LEU A 258 15.02 -17.43 -1.70
CA LEU A 258 14.75 -17.80 -3.08
C LEU A 258 15.62 -18.98 -3.48
N LYS A 259 15.05 -19.95 -4.19
CA LYS A 259 15.83 -20.99 -4.86
C LYS A 259 16.22 -20.53 -6.28
N VAL A 260 17.52 -20.47 -6.55
CA VAL A 260 18.09 -20.10 -7.84
C VAL A 260 19.04 -21.21 -8.29
N GLY A 261 18.59 -22.02 -9.25
CA GLY A 261 19.26 -23.28 -9.60
C GLY A 261 19.29 -24.21 -8.38
N ASP A 262 20.48 -24.64 -7.97
CA ASP A 262 20.69 -25.52 -6.80
C ASP A 262 21.01 -24.76 -5.49
N LYS A 263 20.95 -23.42 -5.53
CA LYS A 263 21.30 -22.57 -4.38
C LYS A 263 20.06 -21.89 -3.79
N TYR A 264 20.13 -21.63 -2.49
CA TYR A 264 19.20 -20.76 -1.79
C TYR A 264 19.93 -19.46 -1.43
N ILE A 265 19.28 -18.34 -1.74
CA ILE A 265 19.78 -16.99 -1.45
C ILE A 265 18.71 -16.20 -0.69
N GLN A 266 19.13 -15.17 0.03
CA GLN A 266 18.19 -14.27 0.72
C GLN A 266 17.15 -13.72 -0.28
N ASP A 267 15.88 -13.77 0.10
CA ASP A 267 14.82 -13.07 -0.63
C ASP A 267 14.82 -11.59 -0.23
N GLU A 268 14.99 -10.71 -1.20
CA GLU A 268 15.01 -9.26 -1.01
C GLU A 268 13.61 -8.63 -1.09
N PHE A 269 12.58 -9.43 -1.38
CA PHE A 269 11.17 -9.00 -1.52
C PHE A 269 10.98 -7.75 -2.37
N THR A 270 11.68 -7.68 -3.49
CA THR A 270 11.62 -6.53 -4.42
C THR A 270 10.23 -6.33 -5.04
N GLU A 271 9.37 -7.34 -4.96
CA GLU A 271 7.97 -7.30 -5.38
C GLU A 271 7.00 -6.81 -4.29
N GLU A 272 7.44 -6.67 -3.03
CA GLU A 272 6.53 -6.31 -1.95
C GLU A 272 5.93 -4.93 -2.14
N ILE A 273 4.61 -4.85 -2.02
CA ILE A 273 3.84 -3.60 -2.10
C ILE A 273 2.94 -3.44 -0.88
N ALA A 274 2.69 -2.19 -0.53
CA ALA A 274 1.72 -1.80 0.49
C ALA A 274 0.66 -0.88 -0.14
N LEU A 275 -0.52 -0.84 0.47
CA LEU A 275 -1.62 0.02 0.06
C LEU A 275 -1.80 1.14 1.08
N THR A 276 -2.13 2.33 0.61
CA THR A 276 -2.55 3.43 1.48
C THR A 276 -3.95 3.89 1.13
N VAL A 277 -4.70 4.27 2.17
CA VAL A 277 -5.97 4.97 2.02
C VAL A 277 -5.87 6.34 2.67
N ASP A 278 -6.04 7.38 1.88
CA ASP A 278 -6.00 8.77 2.34
C ASP A 278 -7.35 9.17 2.95
N THR A 279 -7.39 9.48 4.24
CA THR A 279 -8.59 9.82 4.99
C THR A 279 -8.51 11.21 5.60
N ASN A 280 -9.64 11.74 6.10
CA ASN A 280 -9.67 13.02 6.82
C ASN A 280 -8.86 13.02 8.12
N LYS A 281 -8.48 11.82 8.64
CA LYS A 281 -7.64 11.66 9.83
C LYS A 281 -6.15 11.48 9.53
N GLY A 282 -5.79 11.23 8.27
CA GLY A 282 -4.45 10.88 7.83
C GLY A 282 -4.46 9.60 7.00
N LEU A 283 -3.27 9.06 6.71
CA LEU A 283 -3.13 7.82 5.95
C LEU A 283 -3.45 6.59 6.80
N ILE A 284 -4.18 5.65 6.21
CA ILE A 284 -4.19 4.26 6.65
C ILE A 284 -3.23 3.51 5.76
N ILE A 285 -2.25 2.83 6.34
CA ILE A 285 -1.33 1.93 5.64
C ILE A 285 -1.82 0.51 5.83
N VAL A 286 -1.97 -0.23 4.74
CA VAL A 286 -2.35 -1.66 4.73
C VAL A 286 -1.18 -2.46 4.17
N THR A 287 -0.72 -3.44 4.93
CA THR A 287 0.40 -4.31 4.57
C THR A 287 -0.02 -5.77 4.52
N GLY A 288 0.72 -6.60 3.77
CA GLY A 288 0.65 -8.06 3.87
C GLY A 288 1.44 -8.55 5.07
N CYS A 289 2.65 -9.07 4.82
CA CYS A 289 3.57 -9.54 5.85
C CYS A 289 4.62 -8.51 6.27
N SER A 290 4.90 -7.51 5.46
CA SER A 290 5.99 -6.54 5.71
C SER A 290 7.38 -7.19 5.77
N HIS A 291 7.69 -8.05 4.81
CA HIS A 291 8.98 -8.77 4.76
C HIS A 291 10.18 -7.84 4.57
N THR A 292 9.99 -6.72 3.85
CA THR A 292 11.01 -5.66 3.74
C THR A 292 11.20 -4.87 5.04
N GLY A 293 10.39 -5.15 6.06
CA GLY A 293 10.38 -4.51 7.37
C GLY A 293 9.23 -3.52 7.52
N ILE A 294 8.41 -3.70 8.56
CA ILE A 294 7.25 -2.80 8.80
C ILE A 294 7.71 -1.36 9.00
N LEU A 295 8.81 -1.13 9.71
CA LEU A 295 9.34 0.21 9.94
C LEU A 295 9.91 0.81 8.64
N ASN A 296 10.56 0.01 7.79
CA ASN A 296 11.04 0.44 6.48
C ASN A 296 9.88 0.89 5.56
N ILE A 297 8.75 0.14 5.59
CA ILE A 297 7.55 0.47 4.80
C ILE A 297 6.93 1.78 5.30
N VAL A 298 6.68 1.89 6.61
CA VAL A 298 6.00 3.03 7.21
C VAL A 298 6.81 4.32 7.04
N GLU A 299 8.13 4.29 7.32
CA GLU A 299 9.02 5.43 7.13
C GLU A 299 9.09 5.86 5.66
N THR A 300 9.23 4.89 4.73
CA THR A 300 9.25 5.18 3.30
C THR A 300 7.97 5.89 2.84
N ILE A 301 6.79 5.41 3.27
CA ILE A 301 5.52 6.02 2.91
C ILE A 301 5.39 7.42 3.53
N LYS A 302 5.79 7.59 4.79
CA LYS A 302 5.80 8.88 5.49
C LYS A 302 6.69 9.90 4.78
N GLU A 303 7.91 9.49 4.41
CA GLU A 303 8.85 10.34 3.66
C GLU A 303 8.31 10.74 2.29
N ARG A 304 7.70 9.82 1.53
CA ARG A 304 7.19 10.08 0.18
C ARG A 304 5.93 10.94 0.18
N THR A 305 5.07 10.78 1.18
CA THR A 305 3.76 11.45 1.21
C THR A 305 3.74 12.74 2.03
N HIS A 306 4.64 12.87 3.01
CA HIS A 306 4.64 13.95 4.01
C HIS A 306 3.30 14.10 4.75
N LYS A 307 2.53 13.02 4.86
CA LYS A 307 1.22 13.01 5.52
C LYS A 307 1.29 12.34 6.89
N PRO A 308 0.45 12.76 7.85
CA PRO A 308 0.32 12.04 9.10
C PRO A 308 -0.24 10.64 8.85
N ILE A 309 0.21 9.66 9.62
CA ILE A 309 -0.28 8.28 9.56
C ILE A 309 -1.33 8.11 10.66
N TYR A 310 -2.57 7.85 10.26
CA TYR A 310 -3.66 7.57 11.18
C TYR A 310 -3.62 6.14 11.67
N ALA A 311 -3.44 5.18 10.76
CA ALA A 311 -3.46 3.77 11.11
C ALA A 311 -2.46 2.93 10.29
N VAL A 312 -1.99 1.83 10.89
CA VAL A 312 -1.24 0.75 10.24
C VAL A 312 -2.01 -0.55 10.47
N LEU A 313 -2.32 -1.29 9.40
CA LEU A 313 -3.11 -2.52 9.44
C LEU A 313 -2.40 -3.64 8.69
N GLY A 314 -2.30 -4.81 9.29
CA GLY A 314 -1.75 -5.99 8.63
C GLY A 314 -0.69 -6.73 9.44
N GLY A 315 0.12 -7.53 8.76
CA GLY A 315 1.21 -8.29 9.34
C GLY A 315 2.50 -7.47 9.45
N THR A 316 3.29 -7.76 10.48
CA THR A 316 4.57 -7.09 10.76
C THR A 316 5.77 -8.05 10.76
N HIS A 317 5.53 -9.31 10.46
CA HIS A 317 6.50 -10.41 10.44
C HIS A 317 7.35 -10.51 11.72
N LEU A 318 6.70 -10.39 12.90
CA LEU A 318 7.35 -10.51 14.21
C LEU A 318 7.20 -11.90 14.84
N ILE A 319 6.54 -12.84 14.16
CA ILE A 319 6.27 -14.21 14.67
C ILE A 319 7.56 -14.98 14.99
N GLU A 320 8.67 -14.67 14.33
CA GLU A 320 9.99 -15.24 14.57
C GLU A 320 10.97 -14.22 15.18
N ALA A 321 10.47 -13.04 15.58
CA ALA A 321 11.32 -11.98 16.13
C ALA A 321 11.71 -12.27 17.58
N ASP A 322 12.91 -11.85 17.95
CA ASP A 322 13.32 -11.82 19.35
C ASP A 322 12.70 -10.64 20.10
N ALA A 323 12.83 -10.65 21.43
CA ALA A 323 12.27 -9.60 22.28
C ALA A 323 12.85 -8.21 21.97
N ALA A 324 14.11 -8.14 21.53
CA ALA A 324 14.74 -6.86 21.20
C ALA A 324 14.13 -6.23 19.94
N ARG A 325 13.85 -7.05 18.92
CA ARG A 325 13.18 -6.58 17.70
C ARG A 325 11.74 -6.15 17.99
N ILE A 326 11.00 -6.91 18.80
CA ILE A 326 9.64 -6.54 19.20
C ILE A 326 9.67 -5.19 19.94
N GLN A 327 10.59 -5.01 20.91
CA GLN A 327 10.72 -3.76 21.64
C GLN A 327 11.08 -2.59 20.73
N HIS A 328 12.01 -2.78 19.80
CA HIS A 328 12.36 -1.75 18.82
C HIS A 328 11.15 -1.30 18.00
N THR A 329 10.28 -2.25 17.57
CA THR A 329 9.04 -1.93 16.84
C THR A 329 8.07 -1.12 17.70
N ILE A 330 7.93 -1.46 18.99
CA ILE A 330 7.08 -0.72 19.94
C ILE A 330 7.57 0.72 20.11
N ASP A 331 8.86 0.89 20.34
CA ASP A 331 9.48 2.21 20.53
C ASP A 331 9.26 3.09 19.29
N ALA A 332 9.50 2.55 18.11
CA ALA A 332 9.29 3.24 16.84
C ALA A 332 7.80 3.62 16.62
N PHE A 333 6.86 2.72 16.88
CA PHE A 333 5.43 3.03 16.77
C PHE A 333 4.96 4.11 17.75
N ASN A 334 5.58 4.20 18.92
CA ASN A 334 5.33 5.28 19.87
C ASN A 334 5.84 6.63 19.34
N GLU A 335 7.05 6.64 18.77
CA GLU A 335 7.67 7.85 18.21
C GLU A 335 6.98 8.37 16.94
N MET A 336 6.40 7.47 16.14
CA MET A 336 5.73 7.82 14.88
C MET A 336 4.38 8.52 15.04
N ASP A 337 3.84 8.66 16.24
CA ASP A 337 2.52 9.27 16.52
C ASP A 337 1.35 8.61 15.75
N ILE A 338 1.39 7.29 15.59
CA ILE A 338 0.33 6.52 14.93
C ILE A 338 -0.83 6.36 15.92
N GLU A 339 -2.07 6.69 15.50
CA GLU A 339 -3.25 6.65 16.38
C GLU A 339 -3.77 5.22 16.57
N LYS A 340 -3.76 4.38 15.50
CA LYS A 340 -4.29 3.02 15.51
C LYS A 340 -3.37 2.02 14.84
N ILE A 341 -3.20 0.86 15.45
CA ILE A 341 -2.35 -0.23 14.97
C ILE A 341 -3.14 -1.53 15.05
N GLY A 342 -3.57 -2.03 13.90
CA GLY A 342 -4.31 -3.29 13.78
C GLY A 342 -3.35 -4.41 13.36
N LEU A 343 -2.88 -5.18 14.33
CA LEU A 343 -1.93 -6.26 14.11
C LEU A 343 -2.63 -7.55 13.68
N SER A 344 -2.04 -8.26 12.73
CA SER A 344 -2.62 -9.48 12.13
C SER A 344 -1.54 -10.53 11.85
N HIS A 345 -1.98 -11.75 11.63
CA HIS A 345 -1.33 -12.81 10.85
C HIS A 345 0.12 -13.11 11.29
N CYS A 346 1.11 -12.81 10.44
CA CYS A 346 2.53 -13.08 10.69
C CYS A 346 3.16 -12.20 11.78
N THR A 347 2.42 -11.29 12.39
CA THR A 347 2.86 -10.63 13.63
C THR A 347 3.06 -11.65 14.74
N GLY A 348 2.19 -12.68 14.81
CA GLY A 348 2.24 -13.73 15.81
C GLY A 348 1.69 -13.31 17.17
N THR A 349 1.04 -14.25 17.86
CA THR A 349 0.31 -13.98 19.11
C THR A 349 1.20 -13.37 20.19
N LEU A 350 2.41 -13.91 20.38
CA LEU A 350 3.34 -13.41 21.39
C LEU A 350 3.70 -11.92 21.16
N ALA A 351 3.98 -11.54 19.92
CA ALA A 351 4.32 -10.16 19.60
C ALA A 351 3.08 -9.26 19.73
N ILE A 352 1.89 -9.69 19.27
CA ILE A 352 0.63 -8.97 19.44
C ILE A 352 0.37 -8.68 20.91
N ASP A 353 0.42 -9.69 21.77
CA ASP A 353 0.17 -9.56 23.21
C ASP A 353 1.19 -8.63 23.89
N THR A 354 2.47 -8.75 23.50
CA THR A 354 3.53 -7.90 24.04
C THR A 354 3.32 -6.43 23.68
N ILE A 355 3.01 -6.16 22.39
CA ILE A 355 2.77 -4.80 21.88
C ILE A 355 1.50 -4.23 22.50
N ALA A 356 0.40 -5.00 22.53
CA ALA A 356 -0.88 -4.57 23.11
C ALA A 356 -0.78 -4.27 24.61
N THR A 357 0.09 -4.98 25.34
CA THR A 357 0.34 -4.72 26.77
C THR A 357 1.05 -3.38 26.99
N GLN A 358 1.99 -3.01 26.10
CA GLN A 358 2.81 -1.81 26.28
C GLN A 358 2.15 -0.54 25.72
N ILE A 359 1.34 -0.67 24.64
CA ILE A 359 0.64 0.46 24.00
C ILE A 359 -0.85 0.16 23.76
N PRO A 360 -1.62 -0.16 24.84
CA PRO A 360 -2.99 -0.69 24.73
C PRO A 360 -3.97 0.29 24.07
N ASP A 361 -3.74 1.59 24.19
CA ASP A 361 -4.65 2.62 23.64
C ASP A 361 -4.56 2.71 22.10
N LYS A 362 -3.48 2.23 21.51
CA LYS A 362 -3.22 2.29 20.07
C LYS A 362 -3.50 0.96 19.36
N VAL A 363 -3.23 -0.17 20.02
CA VAL A 363 -3.18 -1.50 19.41
C VAL A 363 -4.49 -2.26 19.58
N PHE A 364 -4.89 -2.96 18.54
CA PHE A 364 -5.96 -3.95 18.57
C PHE A 364 -5.58 -5.15 17.68
N TYR A 365 -6.14 -6.31 18.00
CA TYR A 365 -6.01 -7.48 17.15
C TYR A 365 -6.99 -7.35 15.96
N ASN A 366 -6.43 -7.24 14.76
CA ASN A 366 -7.21 -7.14 13.53
C ASN A 366 -7.51 -8.55 12.99
N SER A 367 -8.36 -9.30 13.74
CA SER A 367 -8.78 -10.66 13.44
C SER A 367 -9.82 -10.73 12.32
N THR A 368 -10.15 -11.94 11.84
CA THR A 368 -11.21 -12.19 10.85
C THR A 368 -12.52 -11.56 11.30
N GLY A 369 -13.15 -10.79 10.43
CA GLY A 369 -14.41 -10.08 10.69
C GLY A 369 -14.24 -8.67 11.28
N THR A 370 -13.04 -8.25 11.64
CA THR A 370 -12.78 -6.87 12.10
C THR A 370 -13.14 -5.86 11.00
N VAL A 371 -13.86 -4.81 11.38
CA VAL A 371 -14.30 -3.74 10.48
C VAL A 371 -13.87 -2.38 11.00
N ILE A 372 -13.09 -1.65 10.22
CA ILE A 372 -12.63 -0.29 10.50
C ILE A 372 -13.39 0.67 9.61
N LYS A 373 -13.95 1.72 10.20
CA LYS A 373 -14.68 2.77 9.49
C LYS A 373 -14.10 4.13 9.81
N VAL A 374 -13.79 4.90 8.76
CA VAL A 374 -13.35 6.29 8.85
C VAL A 374 -14.27 7.14 7.99
N LYS A 375 -14.80 8.22 8.59
CA LYS A 375 -15.72 9.17 7.93
C LYS A 375 -14.96 10.37 7.39
#